data_79737fd124624d22976fd7f92948ac89
#
_entry.id   79737fd124624d22976fd7f92948ac89
#
_cell.length_a   1.000
_cell.length_b   1.000
_cell.length_c   1.000
_cell.angle_alpha   90.00
_cell.angle_beta   90.00
_cell.angle_gamma   90.00
#
_symmetry.space_group_name_H-M   'P 1'
#
loop_
_entity.id
_entity.type
_entity.pdbx_description
1 polymer ?
#
loop_
_entity_poly.entity_id
_entity_poly.type
_entity_poly.pdbx_seq_one_letter_code
_entity_poly.pdbx_strand_id
1 'polypeptide(L)'
;MRATIKDIAAATGFSVTTISLVLNGKGYKISDETKNQILAKARELNYRPNQLAVSLVKRQSKTIGFIVPDISNVYFANMARAIDEACRENGWSVILCNTNDNYDRDREYIDLLADKGADGIVFIMAKDNTREMAAEEIDYLESIHIPYVVVDRIPELRNCP
;
A
#
# COMPACT_ATOMS: atom_id res chain seq x y z
N MET A 1 20.86 9.13 -11.47
CA MET A 1 19.45 9.33 -11.91
C MET A 1 18.81 7.95 -12.06
N ARG A 2 17.55 7.76 -11.71
CA ARG A 2 16.88 6.45 -11.83
C ARG A 2 16.54 6.19 -13.29
N ALA A 3 16.88 5.02 -13.82
CA ALA A 3 16.56 4.65 -15.20
C ALA A 3 15.03 4.61 -15.40
N THR A 4 14.59 5.05 -16.56
CA THR A 4 13.18 5.11 -16.96
C THR A 4 12.90 4.12 -18.10
N ILE A 5 11.63 3.88 -18.38
CA ILE A 5 11.23 3.06 -19.53
C ILE A 5 11.70 3.67 -20.88
N LYS A 6 11.87 5.01 -20.92
CA LYS A 6 12.39 5.71 -22.10
C LYS A 6 13.88 5.42 -22.34
N ASP A 7 14.66 5.23 -21.27
CA ASP A 7 16.07 4.89 -21.39
C ASP A 7 16.25 3.48 -21.93
N ILE A 8 15.37 2.54 -21.55
CA ILE A 8 15.34 1.19 -22.15
C ILE A 8 14.97 1.29 -23.64
N ALA A 9 13.99 2.13 -23.99
CA ALA A 9 13.59 2.33 -25.37
C ALA A 9 14.72 2.88 -26.22
N ALA A 10 15.42 3.90 -25.73
CA ALA A 10 16.59 4.49 -26.41
C ALA A 10 17.74 3.46 -26.60
N ALA A 11 17.96 2.60 -25.61
CA ALA A 11 19.04 1.61 -25.65
C ALA A 11 18.73 0.36 -26.47
N THR A 12 17.45 0.02 -26.69
CA THR A 12 17.03 -1.20 -27.38
C THR A 12 16.40 -0.97 -28.74
N GLY A 13 15.98 0.28 -29.03
CA GLY A 13 15.27 0.62 -30.27
C GLY A 13 13.77 0.19 -30.27
N PHE A 14 13.30 -0.46 -29.20
CA PHE A 14 11.89 -0.86 -29.12
C PHE A 14 11.00 0.28 -28.63
N SER A 15 9.72 0.24 -29.02
CA SER A 15 8.76 1.24 -28.56
C SER A 15 8.52 1.13 -27.04
N VAL A 16 8.23 2.26 -26.38
CA VAL A 16 7.85 2.30 -24.97
C VAL A 16 6.69 1.36 -24.66
N THR A 17 5.72 1.25 -25.60
CA THR A 17 4.57 0.35 -25.48
C THR A 17 5.01 -1.12 -25.47
N THR A 18 5.90 -1.52 -26.38
CA THR A 18 6.44 -2.90 -26.44
C THR A 18 7.16 -3.24 -25.14
N ILE A 19 8.01 -2.34 -24.66
CA ILE A 19 8.75 -2.52 -23.40
C ILE A 19 7.79 -2.62 -22.22
N SER A 20 6.79 -1.75 -22.15
CA SER A 20 5.77 -1.80 -21.09
C SER A 20 5.01 -3.13 -21.09
N LEU A 21 4.64 -3.66 -22.25
CA LEU A 21 3.96 -4.96 -22.35
C LEU A 21 4.85 -6.10 -21.83
N VAL A 22 6.15 -6.10 -22.19
CA VAL A 22 7.10 -7.12 -21.73
C VAL A 22 7.30 -7.05 -20.22
N LEU A 23 7.57 -5.84 -19.69
CA LEU A 23 7.83 -5.64 -18.26
C LEU A 23 6.62 -5.95 -17.37
N ASN A 24 5.40 -5.83 -17.90
CA ASN A 24 4.16 -6.16 -17.20
C ASN A 24 3.64 -7.59 -17.47
N GLY A 25 4.43 -8.45 -18.14
CA GLY A 25 4.05 -9.83 -18.44
C GLY A 25 2.92 -9.99 -19.47
N LYS A 26 2.54 -8.90 -20.17
CA LYS A 26 1.47 -8.87 -21.19
C LYS A 26 1.97 -9.05 -22.61
N GLY A 27 3.24 -9.39 -22.78
CA GLY A 27 3.91 -9.50 -24.09
C GLY A 27 3.69 -10.83 -24.81
N TYR A 28 2.53 -11.47 -24.73
CA TYR A 28 2.28 -12.81 -25.31
C TYR A 28 2.43 -12.87 -26.86
N LYS A 29 2.27 -11.74 -27.55
CA LYS A 29 2.49 -11.61 -29.01
C LYS A 29 3.92 -11.18 -29.39
N ILE A 30 4.80 -10.97 -28.41
CA ILE A 30 6.17 -10.51 -28.62
C ILE A 30 7.09 -11.74 -28.60
N SER A 31 8.03 -11.82 -29.56
CA SER A 31 8.98 -12.93 -29.62
C SER A 31 9.82 -13.05 -28.35
N ASP A 32 10.23 -14.26 -28.01
CA ASP A 32 11.04 -14.49 -26.79
C ASP A 32 12.40 -13.83 -26.91
N GLU A 33 12.96 -13.72 -28.10
CA GLU A 33 14.19 -12.98 -28.36
C GLU A 33 14.04 -11.50 -27.95
N THR A 34 12.99 -10.82 -28.42
CA THR A 34 12.70 -9.43 -28.06
C THR A 34 12.46 -9.27 -26.55
N LYS A 35 11.71 -10.19 -25.93
CA LYS A 35 11.52 -10.19 -24.48
C LYS A 35 12.84 -10.25 -23.73
N ASN A 36 13.71 -11.20 -24.12
CA ASN A 36 15.02 -11.41 -23.49
C ASN A 36 15.92 -10.17 -23.62
N GLN A 37 15.95 -9.53 -24.78
CA GLN A 37 16.71 -8.29 -25.00
C GLN A 37 16.22 -7.16 -24.08
N ILE A 38 14.91 -6.96 -24.00
CA ILE A 38 14.30 -5.93 -23.13
C ILE A 38 14.60 -6.21 -21.66
N LEU A 39 14.43 -7.45 -21.21
CA LEU A 39 14.66 -7.83 -19.81
C LEU A 39 16.14 -7.74 -19.44
N ALA A 40 17.05 -8.12 -20.34
CA ALA A 40 18.50 -7.98 -20.13
C ALA A 40 18.89 -6.50 -19.97
N LYS A 41 18.40 -5.63 -20.87
CA LYS A 41 18.68 -4.20 -20.80
C LYS A 41 18.07 -3.55 -19.56
N ALA A 42 16.87 -3.93 -19.16
CA ALA A 42 16.23 -3.46 -17.93
C ALA A 42 17.08 -3.81 -16.69
N ARG A 43 17.65 -5.04 -16.64
CA ARG A 43 18.56 -5.45 -15.55
C ARG A 43 19.88 -4.67 -15.57
N GLU A 44 20.50 -4.49 -16.75
CA GLU A 44 21.74 -3.73 -16.93
C GLU A 44 21.59 -2.30 -16.44
N LEU A 45 20.47 -1.65 -16.76
CA LEU A 45 20.15 -0.28 -16.33
C LEU A 45 19.62 -0.20 -14.90
N ASN A 46 19.53 -1.29 -14.14
CA ASN A 46 18.89 -1.36 -12.84
C ASN A 46 17.48 -0.70 -12.84
N TYR A 47 16.75 -0.88 -13.94
CA TYR A 47 15.42 -0.33 -14.06
C TYR A 47 14.47 -0.95 -13.02
N ARG A 48 13.76 -0.09 -12.33
CA ARG A 48 12.65 -0.49 -11.44
C ARG A 48 11.41 0.30 -11.84
N PRO A 49 10.26 -0.35 -12.04
CA PRO A 49 9.02 0.36 -12.30
C PRO A 49 8.78 1.45 -11.25
N ASN A 50 8.30 2.61 -11.68
CA ASN A 50 7.84 3.62 -10.74
C ASN A 50 6.48 3.19 -10.18
N GLN A 51 6.45 2.70 -8.95
CA GLN A 51 5.22 2.19 -8.32
C GLN A 51 4.13 3.27 -8.25
N LEU A 52 4.49 4.54 -8.03
CA LEU A 52 3.55 5.66 -8.06
C LEU A 52 2.86 5.79 -9.43
N ALA A 53 3.62 5.67 -10.52
CA ALA A 53 3.05 5.72 -11.87
C ALA A 53 2.20 4.47 -12.17
N VAL A 54 2.62 3.31 -11.66
CA VAL A 54 1.87 2.05 -11.80
C VAL A 54 0.57 2.11 -11.02
N SER A 55 0.59 2.61 -9.78
CA SER A 55 -0.60 2.73 -8.92
C SER A 55 -1.61 3.71 -9.49
N LEU A 56 -1.18 4.83 -10.07
CA LEU A 56 -2.06 5.76 -10.77
C LEU A 56 -2.82 5.11 -11.93
N VAL A 57 -2.13 4.29 -12.74
CA VAL A 57 -2.76 3.59 -13.88
C VAL A 57 -3.68 2.46 -13.41
N LYS A 58 -3.26 1.71 -12.38
CA LYS A 58 -4.03 0.59 -11.84
C LYS A 58 -5.10 1.01 -10.85
N ARG A 59 -5.06 2.24 -10.36
CA ARG A 59 -5.87 2.75 -9.25
C ARG A 59 -5.76 1.86 -8.00
N GLN A 60 -4.58 1.32 -7.77
CA GLN A 60 -4.28 0.41 -6.67
C GLN A 60 -2.80 0.52 -6.30
N SER A 61 -2.50 0.84 -5.05
CA SER A 61 -1.15 0.94 -4.52
C SER A 61 -0.61 -0.42 -4.04
N LYS A 62 -1.49 -1.35 -3.74
CA LYS A 62 -1.23 -2.60 -3.02
C LYS A 62 -0.60 -2.35 -1.65
N THR A 63 -1.12 -1.36 -0.95
CA THR A 63 -0.65 -0.97 0.37
C THR A 63 -1.81 -0.96 1.35
N ILE A 64 -1.62 -1.61 2.49
CA ILE A 64 -2.52 -1.59 3.64
C ILE A 64 -1.88 -0.74 4.74
N GLY A 65 -2.62 0.20 5.31
CA GLY A 65 -2.25 0.86 6.56
C GLY A 65 -2.59 -0.03 7.75
N PHE A 66 -1.69 -0.14 8.71
CA PHE A 66 -1.99 -0.74 10.00
C PHE A 66 -1.68 0.27 11.10
N ILE A 67 -2.72 0.81 11.72
CA ILE A 67 -2.62 1.76 12.84
C ILE A 67 -2.75 0.96 14.12
N VAL A 68 -1.73 1.07 14.99
CA VAL A 68 -1.61 0.29 16.22
C VAL A 68 -1.25 1.21 17.39
N PRO A 69 -1.85 0.97 18.58
CA PRO A 69 -1.63 1.82 19.73
C PRO A 69 -0.19 1.78 20.27
N ASP A 70 0.39 0.60 20.41
CA ASP A 70 1.73 0.42 20.97
C ASP A 70 2.40 -0.85 20.41
N ILE A 71 3.35 -0.66 19.51
CA ILE A 71 4.11 -1.76 18.89
C ILE A 71 5.04 -2.47 19.87
N SER A 72 5.35 -1.88 21.02
CA SER A 72 6.13 -2.55 22.07
C SER A 72 5.33 -3.62 22.82
N ASN A 73 4.00 -3.56 22.74
CA ASN A 73 3.13 -4.59 23.26
C ASN A 73 3.20 -5.85 22.38
N VAL A 74 3.59 -6.97 22.98
CA VAL A 74 3.77 -8.27 22.30
C VAL A 74 2.51 -8.71 21.52
N TYR A 75 1.32 -8.41 22.02
CA TYR A 75 0.06 -8.72 21.37
C TYR A 75 -0.04 -7.99 20.01
N PHE A 76 0.15 -6.67 20.00
CA PHE A 76 0.08 -5.87 18.78
C PHE A 76 1.26 -6.16 17.84
N ALA A 77 2.44 -6.43 18.37
CA ALA A 77 3.61 -6.83 17.57
C ALA A 77 3.36 -8.16 16.83
N ASN A 78 2.75 -9.16 17.49
CA ASN A 78 2.39 -10.42 16.86
C ASN A 78 1.29 -10.24 15.79
N MET A 79 0.33 -9.36 16.03
CA MET A 79 -0.70 -9.02 15.04
C MET A 79 -0.08 -8.33 13.82
N ALA A 80 0.83 -7.37 14.03
CA ALA A 80 1.57 -6.71 12.96
C ALA A 80 2.32 -7.71 12.09
N ARG A 81 3.02 -8.67 12.71
CA ARG A 81 3.72 -9.73 12.00
C ARG A 81 2.77 -10.60 11.16
N ALA A 82 1.64 -11.01 11.72
CA ALA A 82 0.67 -11.85 11.01
C ALA A 82 0.04 -11.11 9.82
N ILE A 83 -0.29 -9.82 9.98
CA ILE A 83 -0.80 -8.97 8.90
C ILE A 83 0.25 -8.80 7.80
N ASP A 84 1.51 -8.53 8.16
CA ASP A 84 2.61 -8.38 7.18
C ASP A 84 2.83 -9.68 6.40
N GLU A 85 2.85 -10.84 7.07
CA GLU A 85 2.99 -12.14 6.42
C GLU A 85 1.85 -12.39 5.42
N ALA A 86 0.59 -12.18 5.83
CA ALA A 86 -0.57 -12.34 4.96
C ALA A 86 -0.56 -11.37 3.77
N CYS A 87 -0.20 -10.10 4.00
CA CYS A 87 -0.05 -9.10 2.95
C CYS A 87 1.03 -9.50 1.95
N ARG A 88 2.21 -9.89 2.42
CA ARG A 88 3.35 -10.28 1.59
C ARG A 88 3.04 -11.49 0.70
N GLU A 89 2.36 -12.50 1.22
CA GLU A 89 1.94 -13.68 0.46
C GLU A 89 1.00 -13.33 -0.70
N ASN A 90 0.22 -12.28 -0.55
CA ASN A 90 -0.72 -11.78 -1.57
C ASN A 90 -0.16 -10.61 -2.40
N GLY A 91 1.13 -10.28 -2.24
CA GLY A 91 1.81 -9.22 -2.99
C GLY A 91 1.37 -7.80 -2.59
N TRP A 92 0.99 -7.63 -1.32
CA TRP A 92 0.69 -6.35 -0.68
C TRP A 92 1.82 -5.92 0.24
N SER A 93 1.87 -4.64 0.58
CA SER A 93 2.80 -4.07 1.55
C SER A 93 2.01 -3.50 2.72
N VAL A 94 2.62 -3.44 3.90
CA VAL A 94 2.03 -2.81 5.09
C VAL A 94 2.79 -1.53 5.43
N ILE A 95 2.06 -0.46 5.74
CA ILE A 95 2.57 0.73 6.41
C ILE A 95 2.10 0.65 7.86
N LEU A 96 3.04 0.42 8.78
CA LEU A 96 2.78 0.39 10.20
C LEU A 96 2.86 1.80 10.79
N CYS A 97 1.80 2.22 11.48
CA CYS A 97 1.68 3.50 12.16
C CYS A 97 1.46 3.24 13.66
N ASN A 98 2.38 3.71 14.50
CA ASN A 98 2.32 3.54 15.95
C ASN A 98 1.90 4.84 16.63
N THR A 99 0.71 4.86 17.26
CA THR A 99 0.11 6.09 17.81
C THR A 99 0.52 6.39 19.23
N ASN A 100 1.11 5.44 19.97
CA ASN A 100 1.40 5.53 21.41
C ASN A 100 0.14 5.81 22.25
N ASP A 101 -0.98 5.16 21.90
CA ASP A 101 -2.29 5.34 22.55
C ASP A 101 -2.77 6.81 22.55
N ASN A 102 -2.46 7.58 21.50
CA ASN A 102 -2.81 8.98 21.36
C ASN A 102 -3.83 9.19 20.24
N TYR A 103 -5.01 9.71 20.58
CA TYR A 103 -6.12 9.96 19.68
C TYR A 103 -5.77 10.92 18.51
N ASP A 104 -5.08 12.03 18.82
CA ASP A 104 -4.72 12.99 17.77
C ASP A 104 -3.83 12.35 16.69
N ARG A 105 -2.97 11.39 17.11
CA ARG A 105 -2.14 10.63 16.18
C ARG A 105 -2.91 9.60 15.36
N ASP A 106 -3.99 9.05 15.90
CA ASP A 106 -4.87 8.18 15.12
C ASP A 106 -5.32 8.93 13.86
N ARG A 107 -5.80 10.18 14.03
CA ARG A 107 -6.25 11.06 12.95
C ARG A 107 -5.12 11.42 11.97
N GLU A 108 -3.97 11.84 12.49
CA GLU A 108 -2.81 12.17 11.66
C GLU A 108 -2.37 11.00 10.78
N TYR A 109 -2.41 9.76 11.29
CA TYR A 109 -2.03 8.57 10.53
C TYR A 109 -3.10 8.12 9.54
N ILE A 110 -4.38 8.32 9.83
CA ILE A 110 -5.45 8.10 8.86
C ILE A 110 -5.24 9.03 7.65
N ASP A 111 -4.99 10.32 7.88
CA ASP A 111 -4.68 11.30 6.83
C ASP A 111 -3.44 10.93 6.04
N LEU A 112 -2.35 10.57 6.75
CA LEU A 112 -1.11 10.12 6.10
C LEU A 112 -1.35 8.93 5.17
N LEU A 113 -2.12 7.94 5.60
CA LEU A 113 -2.42 6.74 4.80
C LEU A 113 -3.29 7.08 3.58
N ALA A 114 -4.26 7.98 3.75
CA ALA A 114 -5.07 8.49 2.66
C ALA A 114 -4.19 9.22 1.61
N ASP A 115 -3.33 10.11 2.04
CA ASP A 115 -2.38 10.85 1.17
C ASP A 115 -1.38 9.92 0.46
N LYS A 116 -0.98 8.82 1.11
CA LYS A 116 -0.13 7.79 0.50
C LYS A 116 -0.89 6.88 -0.45
N GLY A 117 -2.22 7.01 -0.50
CA GLY A 117 -3.07 6.19 -1.36
C GLY A 117 -3.15 4.74 -0.88
N ALA A 118 -3.23 4.50 0.42
CA ALA A 118 -3.49 3.16 0.94
C ALA A 118 -4.82 2.63 0.41
N ASP A 119 -4.85 1.36 0.05
CA ASP A 119 -6.05 0.70 -0.47
C ASP A 119 -6.97 0.17 0.63
N GLY A 120 -6.52 0.18 1.87
CA GLY A 120 -7.28 -0.21 3.05
C GLY A 120 -6.54 0.08 4.34
N ILE A 121 -7.28 0.15 5.44
CA ILE A 121 -6.76 0.42 6.78
C ILE A 121 -7.22 -0.65 7.75
N VAL A 122 -6.29 -1.24 8.48
CA VAL A 122 -6.56 -2.01 9.70
C VAL A 122 -6.28 -1.09 10.88
N PHE A 123 -7.27 -0.87 11.72
CA PHE A 123 -7.25 0.16 12.74
C PHE A 123 -7.52 -0.39 14.14
N ILE A 124 -6.66 -0.06 15.08
CA ILE A 124 -6.86 -0.28 16.51
C ILE A 124 -6.86 1.09 17.18
N MET A 125 -8.01 1.49 17.71
CA MET A 125 -8.20 2.79 18.33
C MET A 125 -7.31 3.00 19.56
N ALA A 126 -6.97 4.25 19.84
CA ALA A 126 -6.36 4.63 21.09
C ALA A 126 -7.28 4.29 22.29
N LYS A 127 -6.67 3.94 23.42
CA LYS A 127 -7.41 3.41 24.58
C LYS A 127 -8.23 4.47 25.30
N ASP A 128 -7.80 5.74 25.24
CA ASP A 128 -8.42 6.84 25.98
C ASP A 128 -9.56 7.53 25.20
N ASN A 129 -10.02 6.91 24.10
CA ASN A 129 -11.14 7.43 23.32
C ASN A 129 -12.46 7.34 24.10
N THR A 130 -13.17 8.45 24.20
CA THR A 130 -14.58 8.43 24.63
C THR A 130 -15.44 7.82 23.52
N ARG A 131 -16.70 7.50 23.85
CA ARG A 131 -17.64 6.99 22.84
C ARG A 131 -17.89 8.00 21.72
N GLU A 132 -17.95 9.28 22.07
CA GLU A 132 -18.12 10.38 21.12
C GLU A 132 -16.90 10.49 20.19
N MET A 133 -15.68 10.46 20.72
CA MET A 133 -14.45 10.49 19.94
C MET A 133 -14.35 9.29 19.00
N ALA A 134 -14.70 8.10 19.49
CA ALA A 134 -14.72 6.90 18.65
C ALA A 134 -15.75 7.01 17.51
N ALA A 135 -16.91 7.61 17.77
CA ALA A 135 -17.92 7.84 16.73
C ALA A 135 -17.42 8.83 15.67
N GLU A 136 -16.84 9.95 16.09
CA GLU A 136 -16.25 10.95 15.18
C GLU A 136 -15.13 10.35 14.30
N GLU A 137 -14.35 9.42 14.85
CA GLU A 137 -13.26 8.78 14.13
C GLU A 137 -13.77 7.78 13.09
N ILE A 138 -14.81 7.01 13.42
CA ILE A 138 -15.49 6.13 12.46
C ILE A 138 -16.17 6.95 11.34
N ASP A 139 -16.90 8.01 11.69
CA ASP A 139 -17.52 8.90 10.70
C ASP A 139 -16.47 9.49 9.75
N TYR A 140 -15.30 9.80 10.29
CA TYR A 140 -14.19 10.28 9.46
C TYR A 140 -13.64 9.20 8.54
N LEU A 141 -13.34 8.00 9.04
CA LEU A 141 -12.92 6.87 8.23
C LEU A 141 -13.89 6.58 7.09
N GLU A 142 -15.19 6.65 7.36
CA GLU A 142 -16.23 6.52 6.33
C GLU A 142 -16.14 7.65 5.29
N SER A 143 -15.89 8.88 5.73
CA SER A 143 -15.83 10.05 4.84
C SER A 143 -14.69 10.04 3.84
N ILE A 144 -13.56 9.41 4.15
CA ILE A 144 -12.40 9.31 3.26
C ILE A 144 -12.53 8.21 2.20
N HIS A 145 -13.56 7.38 2.28
CA HIS A 145 -13.87 6.32 1.30
C HIS A 145 -12.74 5.30 1.09
N ILE A 146 -11.91 5.05 2.09
CA ILE A 146 -10.93 3.97 2.10
C ILE A 146 -11.53 2.79 2.88
N PRO A 147 -11.56 1.57 2.33
CA PRO A 147 -11.98 0.40 3.08
C PRO A 147 -11.20 0.25 4.39
N TYR A 148 -11.90 0.01 5.50
CA TYR A 148 -11.24 -0.17 6.78
C TYR A 148 -11.86 -1.31 7.57
N VAL A 149 -11.12 -1.82 8.54
CA VAL A 149 -11.62 -2.70 9.60
C VAL A 149 -11.08 -2.22 10.95
N VAL A 150 -11.95 -2.18 11.95
CA VAL A 150 -11.56 -1.92 13.33
C VAL A 150 -11.36 -3.24 14.05
N VAL A 151 -10.25 -3.37 14.77
CA VAL A 151 -9.85 -4.61 15.42
C VAL A 151 -9.58 -4.35 16.90
N ASP A 152 -9.84 -5.36 17.77
CA ASP A 152 -9.60 -5.38 19.21
C ASP A 152 -10.47 -4.37 19.98
N ARG A 153 -10.19 -3.11 19.91
CA ARG A 153 -10.91 -2.05 20.62
C ARG A 153 -12.08 -1.56 19.75
N ILE A 154 -13.10 -2.39 19.65
CA ILE A 154 -14.27 -2.10 18.83
C ILE A 154 -15.24 -1.25 19.67
N PRO A 155 -15.58 -0.02 19.24
CA PRO A 155 -16.56 0.78 19.95
C PRO A 155 -17.94 0.13 19.84
N GLU A 156 -18.74 0.22 20.91
CA GLU A 156 -20.16 -0.19 20.90
C GLU A 156 -21.01 0.76 20.04
N LEU A 157 -20.66 0.88 18.78
CA LEU A 157 -21.36 1.69 17.79
C LEU A 157 -22.17 0.80 16.84
N ARG A 158 -23.34 1.25 16.44
CA ARG A 158 -24.13 0.59 15.40
C ARG A 158 -23.38 0.74 14.07
N ASN A 159 -23.18 -0.39 13.37
CA ASN A 159 -22.58 -0.46 12.02
C ASN A 159 -21.05 -0.28 11.95
N CYS A 160 -20.29 -0.54 13.00
CA CYS A 160 -18.83 -0.65 12.85
C CYS A 160 -18.48 -1.97 12.13
N PRO A 161 -17.79 -1.94 10.98
CA PRO A 161 -17.37 -3.14 10.26
C PRO A 161 -16.23 -3.90 10.97
#